data_b7a2c9fbeb1f152de89138478d0eb292
#
_entry.id   b7a2c9fbeb1f152de89138478d0eb292
#
_cell.length_a   1.000
_cell.length_b   1.000
_cell.length_c   1.000
_cell.angle_alpha   90.00
_cell.angle_beta   90.00
_cell.angle_gamma   90.00
#
_symmetry.space_group_name_H-M   'P 1'
#
loop_
_entity.id
_entity.type
_entity.pdbx_description
1 polymer ?
#
loop_
_entity_poly.entity_id
_entity_poly.type
_entity_poly.pdbx_seq_one_letter_code
_entity_poly.pdbx_strand_id
1 'polypeptide(L)'
;MRIVSKVFLLFCILSLMSCQKDPQIQAAYDLIERITPGYSQQFSLELIEPENGNDVYEVAGENGKVVLRGNNTVSLATAYNQYLKYHCNAHVSWFGDQLNLPATLPVPAETTHRIINGKYRVYFNYCTLSYTGAWWDWERWQREIDYMAMNSINTPLSVVGLEGVWYNTLLRFGFTDEEARSYLVDPAHFAWQWMPNIESFGGPLPKSWIDSHIALGKQVVNRQLELGMTPIQQGFSGAVPRKMMEKFPEAKIQKQPDWYGFEGICQLDPLDPLFTELGKTFLEEEQKLYGTYGLYAADPFHESKPPVDTPEYLNAVGSSIHKLMKTFDPDALWVMQAWSFRKDIASVVPKHDLLVLSLNGALGGEDHFCNHDFVVGNLHNFGGRVNLHGDLPLVSSNQFMKAKQKTPNVVGSGLFMESIGQNPVFYELAFEMPVHQDSVKLEEWLNKYAE
;
A
#
# COMPACT_ATOMS: atom_id res chain seq x y z
N MET A 1 17.80 51.58 32.31
CA MET A 1 18.39 51.15 31.01
C MET A 1 18.58 49.62 30.82
N ARG A 2 18.73 48.80 31.86
CA ARG A 2 18.93 47.32 31.70
C ARG A 2 17.66 46.50 31.51
N ILE A 3 16.49 47.01 31.84
CA ILE A 3 15.19 46.29 31.73
C ILE A 3 14.63 46.41 30.29
N VAL A 4 14.81 47.55 29.64
CA VAL A 4 14.30 47.78 28.27
C VAL A 4 15.09 46.91 27.24
N SER A 5 16.40 46.66 27.48
CA SER A 5 17.24 45.84 26.62
C SER A 5 16.85 44.34 26.67
N LYS A 6 16.36 43.83 27.82
CA LYS A 6 15.91 42.41 27.94
C LYS A 6 14.52 42.19 27.32
N VAL A 7 13.64 43.15 27.32
CA VAL A 7 12.32 43.03 26.68
C VAL A 7 12.46 43.10 25.16
N PHE A 8 13.37 43.91 24.64
CA PHE A 8 13.63 43.98 23.21
C PHE A 8 14.28 42.69 22.66
N LEU A 9 15.16 42.06 23.47
CA LEU A 9 15.78 40.77 23.09
C LEU A 9 14.76 39.61 23.10
N LEU A 10 13.78 39.65 24.04
CA LEU A 10 12.70 38.65 24.11
C LEU A 10 11.71 38.80 22.94
N PHE A 11 11.43 40.03 22.50
CA PHE A 11 10.58 40.29 21.33
C PHE A 11 11.24 39.92 20.02
N CYS A 12 12.57 40.07 19.89
CA CYS A 12 13.32 39.62 18.72
C CYS A 12 13.47 38.09 18.66
N ILE A 13 13.44 37.40 19.81
CA ILE A 13 13.47 35.91 19.83
C ILE A 13 12.09 35.34 19.46
N LEU A 14 11.00 36.00 19.81
CA LEU A 14 9.64 35.62 19.40
C LEU A 14 9.35 35.89 17.91
N SER A 15 10.05 36.83 17.27
CA SER A 15 9.91 37.11 15.83
C SER A 15 10.79 36.24 14.94
N LEU A 16 11.64 35.40 15.52
CA LEU A 16 12.44 34.38 14.82
C LEU A 16 11.85 32.97 14.92
N MET A 17 10.64 32.80 15.47
CA MET A 17 9.83 31.64 15.16
C MET A 17 9.42 31.77 13.68
N SER A 18 10.33 31.42 12.80
CA SER A 18 10.12 31.16 11.39
C SER A 18 8.77 30.42 11.29
N CYS A 19 7.89 30.94 10.48
CA CYS A 19 6.66 30.27 10.08
C CYS A 19 7.07 29.02 9.29
N GLN A 20 7.48 27.97 10.03
CA GLN A 20 7.78 26.70 9.42
C GLN A 20 6.44 26.18 8.91
N LYS A 21 6.30 26.05 7.61
CA LYS A 21 5.08 25.50 7.00
C LYS A 21 4.82 24.13 7.61
N ASP A 22 3.56 23.79 7.79
CA ASP A 22 3.16 22.45 8.20
C ASP A 22 3.80 21.43 7.26
N PRO A 23 4.44 20.36 7.77
CA PRO A 23 5.12 19.35 6.93
C PRO A 23 4.21 18.74 5.88
N GLN A 24 2.92 18.55 6.18
CA GLN A 24 1.93 18.03 5.23
C GLN A 24 1.70 19.00 4.07
N ILE A 25 1.57 20.28 4.37
CA ILE A 25 1.43 21.35 3.35
C ILE A 25 2.71 21.41 2.51
N GLN A 26 3.90 21.33 3.13
CA GLN A 26 5.15 21.39 2.40
C GLN A 26 5.30 20.19 1.45
N ALA A 27 4.99 18.98 1.91
CA ALA A 27 5.02 17.77 1.09
C ALA A 27 4.09 17.86 -0.13
N ALA A 28 2.90 18.46 0.04
CA ALA A 28 1.98 18.69 -1.06
C ALA A 28 2.53 19.75 -2.05
N TYR A 29 3.14 20.84 -1.58
CA TYR A 29 3.83 21.80 -2.47
C TYR A 29 4.97 21.14 -3.26
N ASP A 30 5.76 20.30 -2.60
CA ASP A 30 6.89 19.60 -3.22
C ASP A 30 6.40 18.60 -4.27
N LEU A 31 5.25 17.93 -4.05
CA LEU A 31 4.59 17.08 -5.05
C LEU A 31 4.16 17.92 -6.25
N ILE A 32 3.46 19.03 -6.04
CA ILE A 32 3.02 19.93 -7.12
C ILE A 32 4.22 20.40 -7.95
N GLU A 33 5.31 20.78 -7.29
CA GLU A 33 6.53 21.24 -7.98
C GLU A 33 7.20 20.12 -8.79
N ARG A 34 7.12 18.86 -8.36
CA ARG A 34 7.62 17.71 -9.14
C ARG A 34 6.76 17.42 -10.37
N ILE A 35 5.44 17.56 -10.25
CA ILE A 35 4.50 17.27 -11.35
C ILE A 35 4.43 18.43 -12.35
N THR A 36 4.32 19.67 -11.83
CA THR A 36 4.24 20.89 -12.65
C THR A 36 5.25 21.92 -12.17
N PRO A 37 6.52 21.81 -12.60
CA PRO A 37 7.58 22.71 -12.16
C PRO A 37 7.26 24.19 -12.43
N GLY A 38 7.43 25.03 -11.41
CA GLY A 38 7.17 26.48 -11.49
C GLY A 38 5.71 26.91 -11.30
N TYR A 39 4.79 25.96 -11.08
CA TYR A 39 3.38 26.30 -10.86
C TYR A 39 2.96 26.30 -9.38
N SER A 40 3.74 25.71 -8.48
CA SER A 40 3.38 25.55 -7.07
C SER A 40 3.00 26.86 -6.38
N GLN A 41 3.63 27.97 -6.75
CA GLN A 41 3.34 29.32 -6.21
C GLN A 41 1.97 29.91 -6.62
N GLN A 42 1.29 29.34 -7.61
CA GLN A 42 -0.04 29.76 -8.04
C GLN A 42 -1.16 29.14 -7.16
N PHE A 43 -0.79 28.20 -6.30
CA PHE A 43 -1.70 27.55 -5.36
C PHE A 43 -1.58 28.14 -3.95
N SER A 44 -2.67 28.12 -3.20
CA SER A 44 -2.71 28.24 -1.75
C SER A 44 -3.16 26.89 -1.20
N LEU A 45 -2.40 26.31 -0.29
CA LEU A 45 -2.74 25.01 0.32
C LEU A 45 -3.11 25.22 1.78
N GLU A 46 -4.22 24.62 2.22
CA GLU A 46 -4.76 24.74 3.55
C GLU A 46 -5.22 23.40 4.10
N LEU A 47 -4.95 23.14 5.38
CA LEU A 47 -5.50 21.97 6.07
C LEU A 47 -6.90 22.28 6.60
N ILE A 48 -7.82 21.33 6.47
CA ILE A 48 -9.17 21.36 7.02
C ILE A 48 -9.44 20.11 7.85
N GLU A 49 -10.49 20.11 8.64
CA GLU A 49 -10.88 18.94 9.44
C GLU A 49 -11.48 17.84 8.55
N PRO A 50 -11.26 16.56 8.89
CA PRO A 50 -11.91 15.44 8.22
C PRO A 50 -13.42 15.47 8.48
N GLU A 51 -14.21 14.90 7.59
CA GLU A 51 -15.67 14.89 7.71
C GLU A 51 -16.21 13.49 8.00
N ASN A 52 -16.88 13.32 9.14
CA ASN A 52 -17.45 12.03 9.57
C ASN A 52 -16.42 10.86 9.56
N GLY A 53 -15.15 11.18 9.87
CA GLY A 53 -14.06 10.21 9.89
C GLY A 53 -13.55 9.81 8.49
N ASN A 54 -13.98 10.51 7.44
CA ASN A 54 -13.47 10.33 6.08
C ASN A 54 -12.53 11.48 5.71
N ASP A 55 -11.64 11.21 4.77
CA ASP A 55 -10.85 12.24 4.12
C ASP A 55 -11.75 13.18 3.30
N VAL A 56 -11.32 14.43 3.18
CA VAL A 56 -12.04 15.45 2.42
C VAL A 56 -11.08 16.32 1.63
N TYR A 57 -11.56 16.85 0.52
CA TYR A 57 -10.84 17.90 -0.20
C TYR A 57 -11.79 18.98 -0.74
N GLU A 58 -11.21 20.15 -0.97
CA GLU A 58 -11.85 21.26 -1.69
C GLU A 58 -10.94 21.81 -2.77
N VAL A 59 -11.56 22.26 -3.86
CA VAL A 59 -10.94 23.07 -4.90
C VAL A 59 -11.73 24.35 -5.02
N ALA A 60 -11.11 25.50 -4.76
CA ALA A 60 -11.77 26.79 -4.71
C ALA A 60 -10.96 27.89 -5.43
N GLY A 61 -11.61 28.98 -5.76
CA GLY A 61 -10.98 30.21 -6.25
C GLY A 61 -11.17 31.34 -5.25
N GLU A 62 -10.09 31.89 -4.70
CA GLU A 62 -10.15 32.99 -3.75
C GLU A 62 -9.07 34.04 -4.04
N ASN A 63 -9.45 35.29 -4.03
CA ASN A 63 -8.53 36.42 -4.25
C ASN A 63 -7.65 36.27 -5.51
N GLY A 64 -8.20 35.67 -6.58
CA GLY A 64 -7.50 35.45 -7.85
C GLY A 64 -6.49 34.31 -7.82
N LYS A 65 -6.51 33.42 -6.81
CA LYS A 65 -5.67 32.23 -6.68
C LYS A 65 -6.50 30.96 -6.62
N VAL A 66 -5.88 29.87 -7.00
CA VAL A 66 -6.41 28.52 -6.78
C VAL A 66 -6.12 28.11 -5.34
N VAL A 67 -7.16 27.76 -4.60
CA VAL A 67 -7.04 27.29 -3.20
C VAL A 67 -7.39 25.80 -3.17
N LEU A 68 -6.47 24.98 -2.69
CA LEU A 68 -6.66 23.55 -2.48
C LEU A 68 -6.70 23.29 -0.97
N ARG A 69 -7.76 22.64 -0.51
CA ARG A 69 -7.92 22.23 0.90
C ARG A 69 -8.01 20.73 1.00
N GLY A 70 -7.45 20.18 2.07
CA GLY A 70 -7.55 18.76 2.38
C GLY A 70 -7.24 18.52 3.85
N ASN A 71 -7.67 17.39 4.40
CA ASN A 71 -7.39 17.08 5.81
C ASN A 71 -6.01 16.42 6.02
N ASN A 72 -5.32 16.06 4.94
CA ASN A 72 -3.97 15.50 4.95
C ASN A 72 -3.31 15.69 3.57
N THR A 73 -2.05 15.29 3.42
CA THR A 73 -1.28 15.45 2.17
C THR A 73 -1.91 14.69 1.00
N VAL A 74 -2.43 13.45 1.23
CA VAL A 74 -3.11 12.69 0.17
C VAL A 74 -4.35 13.44 -0.32
N SER A 75 -5.14 14.01 0.58
CA SER A 75 -6.33 14.80 0.20
C SER A 75 -5.97 16.06 -0.59
N LEU A 76 -4.88 16.75 -0.22
CA LEU A 76 -4.35 17.90 -0.96
C LEU A 76 -3.86 17.48 -2.36
N ALA A 77 -3.16 16.34 -2.48
CA ALA A 77 -2.72 15.81 -3.75
C ALA A 77 -3.90 15.38 -4.64
N THR A 78 -4.96 14.81 -4.03
CA THR A 78 -6.21 14.47 -4.70
C THR A 78 -6.90 15.75 -5.22
N ALA A 79 -7.00 16.79 -4.40
CA ALA A 79 -7.54 18.09 -4.81
C ALA A 79 -6.78 18.65 -6.02
N TYR A 80 -5.45 18.56 -5.98
CA TYR A 80 -4.59 19.00 -7.08
C TYR A 80 -4.85 18.21 -8.36
N ASN A 81 -4.94 16.87 -8.30
CA ASN A 81 -5.26 16.05 -9.46
C ASN A 81 -6.64 16.38 -10.05
N GLN A 82 -7.65 16.55 -9.20
CA GLN A 82 -9.00 16.94 -9.62
C GLN A 82 -9.01 18.33 -10.26
N TYR A 83 -8.22 19.26 -9.72
CA TYR A 83 -8.04 20.57 -10.31
C TYR A 83 -7.42 20.47 -11.73
N LEU A 84 -6.36 19.68 -11.90
CA LEU A 84 -5.75 19.49 -13.21
C LEU A 84 -6.75 18.92 -14.22
N LYS A 85 -7.48 17.87 -13.84
CA LYS A 85 -8.46 17.21 -14.72
C LYS A 85 -9.61 18.13 -15.12
N TYR A 86 -10.26 18.77 -14.15
CA TYR A 86 -11.55 19.43 -14.37
C TYR A 86 -11.48 20.93 -14.61
N HIS A 87 -10.35 21.58 -14.33
CA HIS A 87 -10.17 23.01 -14.57
C HIS A 87 -9.08 23.32 -15.59
N CYS A 88 -8.14 22.40 -15.81
CA CYS A 88 -7.04 22.62 -16.75
C CYS A 88 -7.10 21.69 -17.97
N ASN A 89 -8.00 20.72 -18.04
CA ASN A 89 -7.99 19.62 -19.02
C ASN A 89 -6.59 19.00 -19.14
N ALA A 90 -5.96 18.76 -18.01
CA ALA A 90 -4.61 18.26 -17.88
C ALA A 90 -4.61 16.92 -17.15
N HIS A 91 -3.71 16.02 -17.53
CA HIS A 91 -3.75 14.64 -17.09
C HIS A 91 -2.34 14.09 -16.85
N VAL A 92 -2.18 13.37 -15.76
CA VAL A 92 -0.99 12.56 -15.42
C VAL A 92 -1.37 11.10 -15.51
N SER A 93 -0.65 10.29 -16.29
CA SER A 93 -0.96 8.86 -16.44
C SER A 93 0.28 7.98 -16.49
N TRP A 94 0.09 6.66 -16.48
CA TRP A 94 1.18 5.71 -16.66
C TRP A 94 1.86 5.80 -18.03
N PHE A 95 1.14 6.28 -19.06
CA PHE A 95 1.61 6.31 -20.44
C PHE A 95 2.17 7.67 -20.88
N GLY A 96 2.07 8.68 -20.05
CA GLY A 96 2.57 10.02 -20.31
C GLY A 96 1.67 11.09 -19.72
N ASP A 97 2.20 12.28 -19.67
CA ASP A 97 1.53 13.44 -19.08
C ASP A 97 1.07 14.40 -20.17
N GLN A 98 -0.14 14.91 -20.03
CA GLN A 98 -0.67 15.99 -20.83
C GLN A 98 -0.83 17.23 -19.95
N LEU A 99 0.27 17.95 -19.78
CA LEU A 99 0.38 19.09 -18.87
C LEU A 99 0.60 20.41 -19.64
N ASN A 100 -0.18 20.62 -20.71
CA ASN A 100 -0.16 21.88 -21.46
C ASN A 100 -0.90 22.98 -20.69
N LEU A 101 -0.31 23.41 -19.57
CA LEU A 101 -0.91 24.40 -18.68
C LEU A 101 -0.71 25.83 -19.21
N PRO A 102 -1.70 26.72 -19.08
CA PRO A 102 -1.52 28.14 -19.35
C PRO A 102 -0.58 28.78 -18.34
N ALA A 103 0.14 29.84 -18.71
CA ALA A 103 1.05 30.56 -17.83
C ALA A 103 0.38 31.05 -16.54
N THR A 104 -0.90 31.41 -16.61
CA THR A 104 -1.75 31.72 -15.45
C THR A 104 -2.85 30.65 -15.38
N LEU A 105 -2.90 29.96 -14.26
CA LEU A 105 -3.86 28.88 -14.04
C LEU A 105 -5.30 29.44 -13.93
N PRO A 106 -6.31 28.74 -14.47
CA PRO A 106 -7.70 29.14 -14.35
C PRO A 106 -8.17 29.08 -12.90
N VAL A 107 -8.73 30.17 -12.40
CA VAL A 107 -9.27 30.24 -11.03
C VAL A 107 -10.69 29.67 -11.03
N PRO A 108 -11.01 28.65 -10.21
CA PRO A 108 -12.36 28.11 -10.11
C PRO A 108 -13.39 29.19 -9.76
N ALA A 109 -14.51 29.21 -10.48
CA ALA A 109 -15.61 30.14 -10.18
C ALA A 109 -16.47 29.69 -8.99
N GLU A 110 -16.52 28.37 -8.76
CA GLU A 110 -17.28 27.74 -7.68
C GLU A 110 -16.37 26.81 -6.89
N THR A 111 -16.66 26.67 -5.59
CA THR A 111 -15.96 25.71 -4.74
C THR A 111 -16.50 24.31 -4.97
N THR A 112 -15.62 23.39 -5.28
CA THR A 112 -15.90 21.96 -5.25
C THR A 112 -15.50 21.41 -3.90
N HIS A 113 -16.41 20.75 -3.19
CA HIS A 113 -16.17 20.01 -1.94
C HIS A 113 -16.51 18.55 -2.15
N ARG A 114 -15.63 17.63 -1.72
CA ARG A 114 -15.84 16.19 -1.86
C ARG A 114 -15.30 15.42 -0.65
N ILE A 115 -16.06 14.41 -0.25
CA ILE A 115 -15.62 13.37 0.69
C ILE A 115 -14.89 12.28 -0.11
N ILE A 116 -13.74 11.84 0.38
CA ILE A 116 -13.01 10.70 -0.17
C ILE A 116 -13.42 9.46 0.64
N ASN A 117 -14.20 8.58 0.02
CA ASN A 117 -14.78 7.43 0.69
C ASN A 117 -13.76 6.30 0.91
N GLY A 118 -13.96 5.57 2.01
CA GLY A 118 -13.14 4.42 2.38
C GLY A 118 -11.94 4.78 3.25
N LYS A 119 -11.88 4.13 4.43
CA LYS A 119 -10.75 4.26 5.36
C LYS A 119 -9.45 3.81 4.72
N TYR A 120 -9.50 2.66 4.01
CA TYR A 120 -8.36 2.09 3.30
C TYR A 120 -8.59 2.19 1.79
N ARG A 121 -7.67 2.82 1.09
CA ARG A 121 -7.62 2.87 -0.37
C ARG A 121 -6.30 2.22 -0.77
N VAL A 122 -6.42 0.90 -1.02
CA VAL A 122 -5.27 0.00 -1.17
C VAL A 122 -4.79 -0.05 -2.61
N TYR A 123 -3.50 -0.14 -2.80
CA TYR A 123 -2.88 -0.19 -4.11
C TYR A 123 -1.75 -1.23 -4.15
N PHE A 124 -1.66 -1.91 -5.27
CA PHE A 124 -0.77 -3.02 -5.60
C PHE A 124 -1.22 -4.40 -5.11
N ASN A 125 -0.94 -5.36 -5.97
CA ASN A 125 -0.78 -6.78 -5.71
C ASN A 125 0.71 -7.08 -5.58
N TYR A 126 1.10 -8.15 -4.93
CA TYR A 126 2.50 -8.62 -4.92
C TYR A 126 3.06 -8.82 -6.34
N CYS A 127 2.25 -9.40 -7.24
CA CYS A 127 2.64 -9.66 -8.62
C CYS A 127 3.05 -8.40 -9.39
N THR A 128 2.49 -7.23 -9.04
CA THR A 128 2.85 -5.95 -9.67
C THR A 128 4.34 -5.67 -9.52
N LEU A 129 4.93 -6.02 -8.38
CA LEU A 129 6.36 -5.81 -8.10
C LEU A 129 7.25 -6.66 -9.02
N SER A 130 6.81 -7.88 -9.39
CA SER A 130 7.56 -8.76 -10.28
C SER A 130 7.28 -8.50 -11.75
N TYR A 131 6.00 -8.36 -12.15
CA TYR A 131 5.65 -8.15 -13.56
C TYR A 131 5.99 -6.75 -14.08
N THR A 132 5.99 -5.73 -13.22
CA THR A 132 6.21 -4.34 -13.65
C THR A 132 7.34 -3.67 -12.87
N GLY A 133 7.36 -3.81 -11.55
CA GLY A 133 8.21 -3.02 -10.65
C GLY A 133 9.58 -3.59 -10.35
N ALA A 134 9.93 -4.79 -10.86
CA ALA A 134 11.15 -5.52 -10.49
C ALA A 134 12.46 -4.72 -10.68
N TRP A 135 12.48 -3.81 -11.65
CA TRP A 135 13.67 -3.05 -12.05
C TRP A 135 13.50 -1.53 -11.86
N TRP A 136 12.47 -1.09 -11.14
CA TRP A 136 12.26 0.32 -10.92
C TRP A 136 13.33 0.91 -9.99
N ASP A 137 13.92 1.99 -10.45
CA ASP A 137 14.79 2.84 -9.65
C ASP A 137 13.98 3.84 -8.80
N TRP A 138 14.70 4.69 -8.06
CA TRP A 138 14.07 5.69 -7.22
C TRP A 138 13.21 6.70 -8.01
N GLU A 139 13.67 7.14 -9.17
CA GLU A 139 12.95 8.13 -9.99
C GLU A 139 11.58 7.58 -10.40
N ARG A 140 11.54 6.31 -10.85
CA ARG A 140 10.29 5.66 -11.23
C ARG A 140 9.38 5.40 -10.02
N TRP A 141 9.94 4.99 -8.87
CA TRP A 141 9.18 4.81 -7.63
C TRP A 141 8.60 6.13 -7.13
N GLN A 142 9.40 7.21 -7.11
CA GLN A 142 8.93 8.54 -6.69
C GLN A 142 7.72 8.98 -7.51
N ARG A 143 7.81 8.83 -8.84
CA ARG A 143 6.68 9.15 -9.72
C ARG A 143 5.44 8.32 -9.40
N GLU A 144 5.58 7.02 -9.16
CA GLU A 144 4.44 6.17 -8.83
C GLU A 144 3.80 6.55 -7.49
N ILE A 145 4.61 6.87 -6.48
CA ILE A 145 4.10 7.30 -5.17
C ILE A 145 3.38 8.65 -5.27
N ASP A 146 3.90 9.60 -6.04
CA ASP A 146 3.21 10.86 -6.31
C ASP A 146 1.88 10.60 -7.03
N TYR A 147 1.86 9.70 -8.02
CA TYR A 147 0.64 9.28 -8.71
C TYR A 147 -0.38 8.61 -7.77
N MET A 148 0.08 7.75 -6.85
CA MET A 148 -0.78 7.19 -5.80
C MET A 148 -1.47 8.29 -4.99
N ALA A 149 -0.71 9.27 -4.47
CA ALA A 149 -1.25 10.36 -3.67
C ALA A 149 -2.27 11.20 -4.45
N MET A 150 -1.97 11.51 -5.70
CA MET A 150 -2.87 12.23 -6.61
C MET A 150 -4.19 11.48 -6.85
N ASN A 151 -4.16 10.16 -6.78
CA ASN A 151 -5.32 9.27 -6.96
C ASN A 151 -5.90 8.76 -5.63
N SER A 152 -5.73 9.50 -4.56
CA SER A 152 -6.30 9.26 -3.23
C SER A 152 -5.83 7.97 -2.53
N ILE A 153 -4.84 7.26 -3.03
CA ILE A 153 -4.30 6.06 -2.38
C ILE A 153 -3.61 6.45 -1.08
N ASN A 154 -4.00 5.79 0.00
CA ASN A 154 -3.45 6.03 1.33
C ASN A 154 -2.83 4.78 1.98
N THR A 155 -2.98 3.60 1.35
CA THR A 155 -2.58 2.32 1.94
C THR A 155 -1.92 1.42 0.88
N PRO A 156 -0.72 1.75 0.40
CA PRO A 156 -0.02 0.95 -0.60
C PRO A 156 0.64 -0.29 0.00
N LEU A 157 0.73 -1.39 -0.77
CA LEU A 157 1.60 -2.52 -0.44
C LEU A 157 3.07 -2.10 -0.63
N SER A 158 3.89 -2.25 0.41
CA SER A 158 5.25 -1.72 0.47
C SER A 158 6.24 -2.81 0.93
N VAL A 159 6.70 -3.61 -0.01
CA VAL A 159 7.61 -4.75 0.25
C VAL A 159 8.93 -4.67 -0.53
N VAL A 160 9.27 -3.49 -1.05
CA VAL A 160 10.58 -3.25 -1.70
C VAL A 160 11.69 -3.34 -0.66
N GLY A 161 12.70 -4.15 -0.93
CA GLY A 161 13.81 -4.38 -0.01
C GLY A 161 13.55 -5.44 1.07
N LEU A 162 12.43 -6.16 0.97
CA LEU A 162 12.09 -7.26 1.90
C LEU A 162 13.14 -8.39 1.89
N GLU A 163 13.86 -8.57 0.78
CA GLU A 163 15.01 -9.46 0.70
C GLU A 163 16.11 -9.11 1.70
N GLY A 164 16.26 -7.83 2.05
CA GLY A 164 17.16 -7.39 3.11
C GLY A 164 16.73 -7.81 4.50
N VAL A 165 15.42 -7.82 4.77
CA VAL A 165 14.84 -8.31 6.02
C VAL A 165 15.11 -9.80 6.17
N TRP A 166 14.81 -10.61 5.16
CA TRP A 166 15.07 -12.05 5.16
C TRP A 166 16.57 -12.35 5.28
N TYR A 167 17.42 -11.66 4.51
CA TYR A 167 18.86 -11.82 4.59
C TYR A 167 19.38 -11.60 6.01
N ASN A 168 19.04 -10.49 6.64
CA ASN A 168 19.46 -10.19 8.01
C ASN A 168 18.89 -11.20 9.03
N THR A 169 17.62 -11.57 8.88
CA THR A 169 16.97 -12.57 9.74
C THR A 169 17.73 -13.89 9.68
N LEU A 170 18.01 -14.40 8.48
CA LEU A 170 18.70 -15.69 8.32
C LEU A 170 20.13 -15.69 8.88
N LEU A 171 20.87 -14.57 8.75
CA LEU A 171 22.18 -14.44 9.40
C LEU A 171 22.10 -14.58 10.92
N ARG A 172 21.04 -14.05 11.55
CA ARG A 172 20.81 -14.20 13.01
C ARG A 172 20.52 -15.65 13.42
N PHE A 173 20.02 -16.46 12.48
CA PHE A 173 19.76 -17.91 12.68
C PHE A 173 20.89 -18.79 12.16
N GLY A 174 22.11 -18.25 12.04
CA GLY A 174 23.32 -18.99 11.73
C GLY A 174 23.45 -19.45 10.27
N PHE A 175 22.72 -18.82 9.35
CA PHE A 175 23.00 -18.99 7.92
C PHE A 175 24.29 -18.25 7.54
N THR A 176 25.07 -18.80 6.65
CA THR A 176 26.17 -18.08 6.02
C THR A 176 25.64 -17.05 5.04
N ASP A 177 26.48 -16.10 4.62
CA ASP A 177 26.16 -15.12 3.58
C ASP A 177 25.61 -15.81 2.30
N GLU A 178 26.29 -16.85 1.84
CA GLU A 178 25.91 -17.59 0.64
C GLU A 178 24.57 -18.34 0.81
N GLU A 179 24.36 -18.99 1.97
CA GLU A 179 23.11 -19.70 2.26
C GLU A 179 21.92 -18.73 2.30
N ALA A 180 22.07 -17.56 2.95
CA ALA A 180 21.01 -16.57 3.03
C ALA A 180 20.68 -15.98 1.64
N ARG A 181 21.69 -15.70 0.82
CA ARG A 181 21.48 -15.21 -0.56
C ARG A 181 20.92 -16.28 -1.50
N SER A 182 21.24 -17.55 -1.27
CA SER A 182 20.72 -18.68 -2.06
C SER A 182 19.27 -19.02 -1.74
N TYR A 183 18.74 -18.64 -0.57
CA TYR A 183 17.32 -18.74 -0.26
C TYR A 183 16.48 -17.76 -1.08
N LEU A 184 17.01 -16.57 -1.33
CA LEU A 184 16.31 -15.53 -2.06
C LEU A 184 16.17 -15.88 -3.54
N VAL A 185 15.03 -15.58 -4.11
CA VAL A 185 14.81 -15.72 -5.56
C VAL A 185 15.39 -14.52 -6.32
N ASP A 186 15.42 -14.59 -7.64
CA ASP A 186 15.78 -13.43 -8.45
C ASP A 186 14.68 -12.34 -8.45
N PRO A 187 15.00 -11.09 -8.82
CA PRO A 187 14.10 -9.96 -8.70
C PRO A 187 12.75 -10.11 -9.43
N ALA A 188 12.72 -10.83 -10.54
CA ALA A 188 11.50 -11.04 -11.29
C ALA A 188 10.53 -12.02 -10.61
N HIS A 189 10.95 -12.71 -9.55
CA HIS A 189 10.17 -13.74 -8.87
C HIS A 189 9.87 -13.45 -7.41
N PHE A 190 10.24 -12.28 -6.87
CA PHE A 190 9.98 -11.92 -5.47
C PHE A 190 8.51 -12.02 -5.07
N ALA A 191 7.57 -11.67 -5.95
CA ALA A 191 6.13 -11.75 -5.64
C ALA A 191 5.74 -13.13 -5.11
N TRP A 192 6.22 -14.19 -5.74
CA TRP A 192 5.89 -15.57 -5.37
C TRP A 192 6.70 -16.08 -4.17
N GLN A 193 7.82 -15.46 -3.85
CA GLN A 193 8.51 -15.71 -2.58
C GLN A 193 7.78 -15.04 -1.42
N TRP A 194 7.28 -13.81 -1.62
CA TRP A 194 6.54 -13.07 -0.58
C TRP A 194 5.14 -13.63 -0.35
N MET A 195 4.54 -14.25 -1.37
CA MET A 195 3.29 -15.02 -1.28
C MET A 195 3.52 -16.50 -0.92
N PRO A 196 4.51 -16.87 -0.19
CA PRO A 196 5.23 -18.10 0.07
C PRO A 196 4.89 -19.28 -0.89
N ASN A 197 5.22 -19.12 -2.17
CA ASN A 197 5.06 -20.17 -3.18
C ASN A 197 6.38 -20.83 -3.58
N ILE A 198 7.47 -20.06 -3.66
CA ILE A 198 8.79 -20.51 -4.14
C ILE A 198 9.92 -20.02 -3.25
N GLU A 199 11.07 -20.69 -3.32
CA GLU A 199 12.35 -20.27 -2.74
C GLU A 199 13.51 -20.69 -3.65
N SER A 200 14.68 -20.07 -3.46
CA SER A 200 15.96 -20.53 -4.04
C SER A 200 15.97 -20.67 -5.56
N PHE A 201 15.26 -19.80 -6.27
CA PHE A 201 15.17 -19.79 -7.73
C PHE A 201 15.94 -18.61 -8.31
N GLY A 202 16.84 -18.87 -9.28
CA GLY A 202 17.62 -17.83 -9.96
C GLY A 202 18.76 -17.20 -9.14
N GLY A 203 19.01 -17.70 -7.90
CA GLY A 203 20.06 -17.22 -7.00
C GLY A 203 21.43 -17.87 -7.19
N PRO A 204 22.41 -17.55 -6.30
CA PRO A 204 22.30 -16.67 -5.13
C PRO A 204 22.18 -15.18 -5.51
N LEU A 205 21.25 -14.47 -4.85
CA LEU A 205 21.03 -13.04 -5.10
C LEU A 205 22.31 -12.25 -4.78
N PRO A 206 22.77 -11.32 -5.65
CA PRO A 206 23.96 -10.53 -5.37
C PRO A 206 23.79 -9.65 -4.11
N LYS A 207 24.82 -9.62 -3.24
CA LYS A 207 24.79 -8.76 -2.04
C LYS A 207 24.59 -7.29 -2.36
N SER A 208 25.18 -6.83 -3.48
CA SER A 208 25.00 -5.45 -3.97
C SER A 208 23.54 -5.12 -4.31
N TRP A 209 22.79 -6.10 -4.82
CA TRP A 209 21.35 -5.93 -5.04
C TRP A 209 20.63 -5.71 -3.71
N ILE A 210 20.85 -6.59 -2.72
CA ILE A 210 20.24 -6.49 -1.40
C ILE A 210 20.53 -5.13 -0.78
N ASP A 211 21.78 -4.66 -0.81
CA ASP A 211 22.17 -3.38 -0.23
C ASP A 211 21.50 -2.19 -0.93
N SER A 212 21.45 -2.21 -2.25
CA SER A 212 20.80 -1.14 -3.03
C SER A 212 19.28 -1.13 -2.81
N HIS A 213 18.66 -2.30 -2.68
CA HIS A 213 17.23 -2.41 -2.44
C HIS A 213 16.81 -2.08 -1.01
N ILE A 214 17.66 -2.34 -0.01
CA ILE A 214 17.47 -1.78 1.33
C ILE A 214 17.42 -0.25 1.28
N ALA A 215 18.32 0.38 0.53
CA ALA A 215 18.33 1.82 0.38
C ALA A 215 17.09 2.33 -0.37
N LEU A 216 16.70 1.65 -1.45
CA LEU A 216 15.50 1.96 -2.24
C LEU A 216 14.22 1.80 -1.40
N GLY A 217 14.08 0.70 -0.65
CA GLY A 217 12.93 0.46 0.23
C GLY A 217 12.76 1.56 1.28
N LYS A 218 13.87 2.05 1.86
CA LYS A 218 13.85 3.22 2.77
C LYS A 218 13.32 4.48 2.08
N GLN A 219 13.75 4.75 0.86
CA GLN A 219 13.28 5.92 0.10
C GLN A 219 11.78 5.79 -0.21
N VAL A 220 11.33 4.59 -0.60
CA VAL A 220 9.91 4.30 -0.89
C VAL A 220 9.04 4.52 0.36
N VAL A 221 9.37 3.88 1.48
CA VAL A 221 8.62 4.02 2.73
C VAL A 221 8.61 5.47 3.22
N ASN A 222 9.77 6.13 3.25
CA ASN A 222 9.85 7.51 3.70
C ASN A 222 8.98 8.46 2.85
N ARG A 223 8.95 8.28 1.52
CA ARG A 223 8.11 9.10 0.65
C ARG A 223 6.62 8.81 0.84
N GLN A 224 6.23 7.56 1.05
CA GLN A 224 4.86 7.20 1.37
C GLN A 224 4.39 7.90 2.67
N LEU A 225 5.22 7.86 3.71
CA LEU A 225 4.94 8.53 4.98
C LEU A 225 4.90 10.07 4.86
N GLU A 226 5.84 10.64 4.12
CA GLU A 226 5.89 12.08 3.84
C GLU A 226 4.58 12.57 3.19
N LEU A 227 4.02 11.76 2.29
CA LEU A 227 2.75 12.04 1.64
C LEU A 227 1.52 11.62 2.47
N GLY A 228 1.70 11.12 3.71
CA GLY A 228 0.60 10.76 4.60
C GLY A 228 -0.02 9.39 4.34
N MET A 229 0.67 8.50 3.64
CA MET A 229 0.23 7.13 3.42
C MET A 229 0.64 6.22 4.59
N THR A 230 -0.09 5.14 4.81
CA THR A 230 0.26 4.06 5.74
C THR A 230 0.64 2.83 4.93
N PRO A 231 1.94 2.48 4.83
CA PRO A 231 2.38 1.33 4.06
C PRO A 231 1.93 0.02 4.69
N ILE A 232 1.49 -0.94 3.86
CA ILE A 232 1.31 -2.34 4.26
C ILE A 232 2.67 -3.02 4.15
N GLN A 233 3.19 -3.48 5.27
CA GLN A 233 4.46 -4.19 5.38
C GLN A 233 4.24 -5.71 5.42
N GLN A 234 5.31 -6.50 5.28
CA GLN A 234 5.21 -7.96 5.34
C GLN A 234 5.15 -8.44 6.79
N GLY A 235 4.21 -9.34 7.08
CA GLY A 235 4.18 -10.13 8.31
C GLY A 235 4.80 -11.52 8.12
N PHE A 236 5.02 -12.23 9.22
CA PHE A 236 5.53 -13.60 9.18
C PHE A 236 4.38 -14.62 9.19
N SER A 237 4.32 -15.50 8.20
CA SER A 237 3.26 -16.51 8.02
C SER A 237 3.70 -17.94 8.39
N GLY A 238 4.95 -18.13 8.79
CA GLY A 238 5.52 -19.44 9.11
C GLY A 238 6.20 -20.13 7.94
N ALA A 239 6.23 -19.54 6.74
CA ALA A 239 7.06 -20.02 5.65
C ALA A 239 8.54 -19.80 5.97
N VAL A 240 9.35 -20.83 5.79
CA VAL A 240 10.77 -20.82 6.16
C VAL A 240 11.63 -21.50 5.09
N PRO A 241 12.93 -21.14 4.98
CA PRO A 241 13.84 -21.82 4.07
C PRO A 241 13.90 -23.32 4.35
N ARG A 242 13.94 -24.13 3.31
CA ARG A 242 14.14 -25.59 3.41
C ARG A 242 15.39 -25.96 4.23
N LYS A 243 16.44 -25.15 4.11
CA LYS A 243 17.68 -25.28 4.86
C LYS A 243 17.50 -25.22 6.38
N MET A 244 16.39 -24.65 6.86
CA MET A 244 16.04 -24.63 8.30
C MET A 244 15.91 -26.05 8.87
N MET A 245 15.42 -27.01 8.08
CA MET A 245 15.30 -28.42 8.52
C MET A 245 16.66 -29.03 8.89
N GLU A 246 17.73 -28.62 8.21
CA GLU A 246 19.10 -29.10 8.51
C GLU A 246 19.68 -28.36 9.75
N LYS A 247 19.43 -27.08 9.86
CA LYS A 247 19.97 -26.25 10.93
C LYS A 247 19.24 -26.42 12.28
N PHE A 248 17.95 -26.74 12.23
CA PHE A 248 17.08 -26.93 13.38
C PHE A 248 16.35 -28.26 13.28
N PRO A 249 17.07 -29.39 13.40
CA PRO A 249 16.49 -30.73 13.18
C PRO A 249 15.40 -31.10 14.19
N GLU A 250 15.36 -30.45 15.35
CA GLU A 250 14.33 -30.66 16.38
C GLU A 250 13.05 -29.83 16.14
N ALA A 251 13.11 -28.82 15.23
CA ALA A 251 11.96 -28.01 14.91
C ALA A 251 10.97 -28.76 14.02
N LYS A 252 9.69 -28.53 14.26
CA LYS A 252 8.62 -29.14 13.47
C LYS A 252 8.42 -28.36 12.16
N ILE A 253 9.19 -28.69 11.15
CA ILE A 253 9.13 -28.10 9.82
C ILE A 253 8.63 -29.15 8.85
N GLN A 254 7.64 -28.80 8.04
CA GLN A 254 7.03 -29.69 7.06
C GLN A 254 7.07 -29.06 5.67
N LYS A 255 7.42 -29.87 4.66
CA LYS A 255 7.38 -29.46 3.24
C LYS A 255 5.94 -29.38 2.76
N GLN A 256 5.59 -28.32 2.06
CA GLN A 256 4.32 -28.18 1.35
C GLN A 256 4.38 -28.91 -0.01
N PRO A 257 3.22 -29.20 -0.62
CA PRO A 257 3.18 -29.74 -1.99
C PRO A 257 3.87 -28.80 -3.00
N ASP A 258 4.37 -29.40 -4.07
CA ASP A 258 4.97 -28.65 -5.17
C ASP A 258 3.97 -27.70 -5.82
N TRP A 259 4.43 -26.49 -6.22
CA TRP A 259 3.62 -25.44 -6.80
C TRP A 259 4.03 -25.21 -8.26
N TYR A 260 3.15 -25.50 -9.21
CA TYR A 260 3.35 -25.30 -10.66
C TYR A 260 4.72 -25.70 -11.21
N GLY A 261 5.28 -26.83 -10.73
CA GLY A 261 6.58 -27.35 -11.15
C GLY A 261 7.76 -26.85 -10.32
N PHE A 262 7.54 -25.94 -9.38
CA PHE A 262 8.51 -25.58 -8.36
C PHE A 262 8.38 -26.50 -7.15
N GLU A 263 9.51 -26.83 -6.54
CA GLU A 263 9.54 -27.62 -5.33
C GLU A 263 8.87 -26.85 -4.18
N GLY A 264 7.95 -27.52 -3.46
CA GLY A 264 7.21 -26.92 -2.36
C GLY A 264 8.13 -26.34 -1.28
N ILE A 265 7.75 -25.18 -0.77
CA ILE A 265 8.42 -24.50 0.36
C ILE A 265 8.21 -25.27 1.66
N CYS A 266 8.89 -24.85 2.72
CA CYS A 266 8.71 -25.42 4.04
C CYS A 266 7.86 -24.51 4.94
N GLN A 267 7.02 -25.13 5.78
CA GLN A 267 6.19 -24.48 6.77
C GLN A 267 6.63 -24.90 8.16
N LEU A 268 6.95 -23.94 9.00
CA LEU A 268 7.22 -24.13 10.42
C LEU A 268 5.89 -24.28 11.16
N ASP A 269 5.82 -25.30 12.03
CA ASP A 269 4.63 -25.54 12.85
C ASP A 269 4.32 -24.31 13.71
N PRO A 270 3.06 -23.82 13.71
CA PRO A 270 2.70 -22.61 14.46
C PRO A 270 2.84 -22.73 15.96
N LEU A 271 2.89 -23.95 16.51
CA LEU A 271 3.08 -24.23 17.92
C LEU A 271 4.54 -24.52 18.29
N ASP A 272 5.45 -24.57 17.32
CA ASP A 272 6.88 -24.71 17.60
C ASP A 272 7.43 -23.41 18.19
N PRO A 273 8.24 -23.45 19.28
CA PRO A 273 8.86 -22.25 19.84
C PRO A 273 9.64 -21.41 18.84
N LEU A 274 10.28 -22.07 17.84
CA LEU A 274 11.03 -21.41 16.78
C LEU A 274 10.14 -20.48 15.93
N PHE A 275 8.83 -20.77 15.79
CA PHE A 275 7.90 -19.91 15.06
C PHE A 275 7.86 -18.49 15.65
N THR A 276 7.73 -18.39 16.96
CA THR A 276 7.69 -17.08 17.64
C THR A 276 9.06 -16.39 17.60
N GLU A 277 10.14 -17.13 17.78
CA GLU A 277 11.49 -16.59 17.79
C GLU A 277 11.89 -16.04 16.41
N LEU A 278 11.68 -16.84 15.36
CA LEU A 278 11.99 -16.46 13.98
C LEU A 278 11.10 -15.30 13.50
N GLY A 279 9.79 -15.41 13.75
CA GLY A 279 8.84 -14.36 13.34
C GLY A 279 9.09 -13.04 14.05
N LYS A 280 9.41 -13.06 15.35
CA LYS A 280 9.82 -11.85 16.08
C LYS A 280 11.10 -11.26 15.50
N THR A 281 12.10 -12.07 15.20
CA THR A 281 13.36 -11.62 14.61
C THR A 281 13.14 -11.00 13.24
N PHE A 282 12.26 -11.59 12.41
CA PHE A 282 11.88 -11.05 11.12
C PHE A 282 11.26 -9.65 11.27
N LEU A 283 10.29 -9.48 12.15
CA LEU A 283 9.65 -8.19 12.41
C LEU A 283 10.63 -7.15 12.99
N GLU A 284 11.57 -7.57 13.86
CA GLU A 284 12.63 -6.70 14.38
C GLU A 284 13.56 -6.20 13.27
N GLU A 285 13.94 -7.05 12.32
CA GLU A 285 14.78 -6.64 11.19
C GLU A 285 14.02 -5.73 10.22
N GLU A 286 12.73 -5.97 10.00
CA GLU A 286 11.88 -5.06 9.22
C GLU A 286 11.76 -3.69 9.90
N GLN A 287 11.46 -3.66 11.21
CA GLN A 287 11.40 -2.43 11.99
C GLN A 287 12.72 -1.64 11.93
N LYS A 288 13.85 -2.34 12.06
CA LYS A 288 15.18 -1.73 12.02
C LYS A 288 15.50 -1.11 10.65
N LEU A 289 15.05 -1.73 9.57
CA LEU A 289 15.30 -1.24 8.20
C LEU A 289 14.31 -0.14 7.80
N TYR A 290 13.02 -0.31 8.11
CA TYR A 290 11.94 0.49 7.51
C TYR A 290 11.00 1.15 8.52
N GLY A 291 11.08 0.83 9.81
CA GLY A 291 10.08 1.24 10.80
C GLY A 291 8.86 0.29 10.82
N THR A 292 7.84 0.63 11.61
CA THR A 292 6.59 -0.14 11.72
C THR A 292 5.38 0.80 11.71
N TYR A 293 4.31 0.41 11.02
CA TYR A 293 3.17 1.30 10.73
C TYR A 293 1.82 0.61 10.95
N GLY A 294 1.81 -0.51 11.67
CA GLY A 294 0.61 -1.17 12.14
C GLY A 294 -0.11 -2.07 11.12
N LEU A 295 0.30 -2.13 9.86
CA LEU A 295 -0.32 -2.96 8.83
C LEU A 295 0.65 -4.04 8.35
N TYR A 296 0.32 -5.32 8.61
CA TYR A 296 1.22 -6.44 8.33
C TYR A 296 0.53 -7.47 7.42
N ALA A 297 1.02 -7.62 6.19
CA ALA A 297 0.49 -8.58 5.23
C ALA A 297 1.05 -9.99 5.51
N ALA A 298 0.17 -10.96 5.65
CA ALA A 298 0.56 -12.37 5.74
C ALA A 298 -0.49 -13.25 5.11
N ASP A 299 -0.07 -14.07 4.15
CA ASP A 299 -0.92 -14.92 3.33
C ASP A 299 -0.50 -16.39 3.49
N PRO A 300 -0.87 -17.07 4.60
CA PRO A 300 -0.50 -18.45 4.82
C PRO A 300 -1.14 -19.36 3.77
N PHE A 301 -0.34 -20.28 3.20
CA PHE A 301 -0.78 -21.29 2.22
C PHE A 301 -1.40 -20.69 0.95
N HIS A 302 -0.84 -19.57 0.48
CA HIS A 302 -1.27 -18.94 -0.76
C HIS A 302 -1.11 -19.92 -1.93
N GLU A 303 -2.21 -20.20 -2.66
CA GLU A 303 -2.27 -21.17 -3.77
C GLU A 303 -1.70 -22.56 -3.45
N SER A 304 -1.56 -22.92 -2.18
CA SER A 304 -1.03 -24.21 -1.77
C SER A 304 -1.92 -24.86 -0.70
N LYS A 305 -1.68 -26.15 -0.44
CA LYS A 305 -2.36 -26.84 0.65
C LYS A 305 -1.50 -26.74 1.91
N PRO A 306 -2.13 -26.54 3.08
CA PRO A 306 -1.41 -26.63 4.35
C PRO A 306 -0.84 -28.04 4.52
N PRO A 307 0.28 -28.21 5.24
CA PRO A 307 0.85 -29.54 5.48
C PRO A 307 -0.07 -30.42 6.33
N VAL A 308 -0.92 -29.80 7.15
CA VAL A 308 -2.00 -30.45 7.92
C VAL A 308 -3.28 -29.65 7.70
N ASP A 309 -4.25 -30.28 7.03
CA ASP A 309 -5.54 -29.62 6.67
C ASP A 309 -6.64 -30.06 7.65
N THR A 310 -6.46 -29.66 8.93
CA THR A 310 -7.49 -29.85 9.97
C THR A 310 -7.85 -28.52 10.63
N PRO A 311 -9.09 -28.36 11.14
CA PRO A 311 -9.50 -27.14 11.83
C PRO A 311 -8.57 -26.76 12.98
N GLU A 312 -8.12 -27.73 13.77
CA GLU A 312 -7.25 -27.52 14.94
C GLU A 312 -5.89 -26.92 14.51
N TYR A 313 -5.30 -27.44 13.43
CA TYR A 313 -4.03 -26.90 12.89
C TYR A 313 -4.22 -25.51 12.32
N LEU A 314 -5.25 -25.29 11.51
CA LEU A 314 -5.54 -24.00 10.89
C LEU A 314 -5.89 -22.93 11.94
N ASN A 315 -6.63 -23.29 12.99
CA ASN A 315 -6.86 -22.43 14.14
C ASN A 315 -5.55 -22.06 14.87
N ALA A 316 -4.65 -23.01 15.03
CA ALA A 316 -3.33 -22.74 15.61
C ALA A 316 -2.50 -21.81 14.74
N VAL A 317 -2.53 -21.95 13.42
CA VAL A 317 -1.89 -21.03 12.47
C VAL A 317 -2.43 -19.61 12.66
N GLY A 318 -3.76 -19.43 12.61
CA GLY A 318 -4.40 -18.13 12.79
C GLY A 318 -4.05 -17.47 14.12
N SER A 319 -4.16 -18.24 15.21
CA SER A 319 -3.87 -17.76 16.57
C SER A 319 -2.39 -17.37 16.74
N SER A 320 -1.47 -18.15 16.17
CA SER A 320 -0.02 -17.91 16.33
C SER A 320 0.45 -16.69 15.53
N ILE A 321 -0.02 -16.53 14.29
CA ILE A 321 0.26 -15.35 13.47
C ILE A 321 -0.28 -14.09 14.15
N HIS A 322 -1.55 -14.10 14.54
CA HIS A 322 -2.18 -12.97 15.23
C HIS A 322 -1.44 -12.62 16.53
N LYS A 323 -1.16 -13.62 17.38
CA LYS A 323 -0.44 -13.44 18.65
C LYS A 323 0.96 -12.86 18.43
N LEU A 324 1.68 -13.34 17.41
CA LEU A 324 3.02 -12.85 17.08
C LEU A 324 2.95 -11.35 16.72
N MET A 325 2.06 -10.98 15.81
CA MET A 325 1.89 -9.58 15.39
C MET A 325 1.52 -8.68 16.57
N LYS A 326 0.50 -9.06 17.35
CA LYS A 326 0.04 -8.26 18.51
C LYS A 326 1.07 -8.20 19.66
N THR A 327 1.92 -9.20 19.80
CA THR A 327 2.99 -9.16 20.80
C THR A 327 4.11 -8.22 20.38
N PHE A 328 4.38 -8.13 19.09
CA PHE A 328 5.37 -7.23 18.51
C PHE A 328 4.86 -5.78 18.47
N ASP A 329 3.64 -5.60 17.99
CA ASP A 329 2.97 -4.31 17.83
C ASP A 329 1.51 -4.44 18.33
N PRO A 330 1.16 -3.85 19.49
CA PRO A 330 -0.20 -3.94 20.03
C PRO A 330 -1.28 -3.39 19.09
N ASP A 331 -0.93 -2.46 18.20
CA ASP A 331 -1.85 -1.86 17.23
C ASP A 331 -1.87 -2.60 15.89
N ALA A 332 -1.13 -3.70 15.76
CA ALA A 332 -1.04 -4.49 14.54
C ALA A 332 -2.42 -4.88 13.99
N LEU A 333 -2.62 -4.64 12.71
CA LEU A 333 -3.72 -5.15 11.90
C LEU A 333 -3.15 -6.13 10.88
N TRP A 334 -3.60 -7.38 10.96
CA TRP A 334 -3.23 -8.39 9.97
C TRP A 334 -3.95 -8.11 8.66
N VAL A 335 -3.22 -7.94 7.57
CA VAL A 335 -3.77 -7.77 6.21
C VAL A 335 -3.63 -9.09 5.47
N MET A 336 -4.73 -9.63 4.93
CA MET A 336 -4.76 -10.92 4.25
C MET A 336 -5.47 -10.78 2.90
N GLN A 337 -4.88 -11.29 1.83
CA GLN A 337 -5.57 -11.42 0.55
C GLN A 337 -6.69 -12.46 0.66
N ALA A 338 -7.87 -12.17 0.11
CA ALA A 338 -8.99 -13.11 0.08
C ALA A 338 -8.65 -14.42 -0.66
N TRP A 339 -7.64 -14.42 -1.50
CA TRP A 339 -7.08 -15.60 -2.18
C TRP A 339 -6.53 -16.64 -1.21
N SER A 340 -5.97 -16.17 -0.08
CA SER A 340 -5.45 -17.03 1.01
C SER A 340 -6.46 -17.25 2.12
N PHE A 341 -7.66 -16.69 2.01
CA PHE A 341 -8.66 -16.75 3.09
C PHE A 341 -9.13 -18.17 3.36
N ARG A 342 -8.97 -18.59 4.61
CA ARG A 342 -9.51 -19.84 5.14
C ARG A 342 -10.32 -19.54 6.40
N LYS A 343 -11.56 -20.05 6.43
CA LYS A 343 -12.48 -19.80 7.55
C LYS A 343 -11.87 -20.19 8.90
N ASP A 344 -11.21 -21.35 8.98
CA ASP A 344 -10.62 -21.84 10.23
C ASP A 344 -9.44 -20.99 10.70
N ILE A 345 -8.70 -20.34 9.80
CA ILE A 345 -7.64 -19.39 10.16
C ILE A 345 -8.28 -18.08 10.65
N ALA A 346 -9.25 -17.55 9.93
CA ALA A 346 -9.83 -16.24 10.22
C ALA A 346 -10.72 -16.23 11.46
N SER A 347 -11.46 -17.33 11.71
CA SER A 347 -12.45 -17.41 12.80
C SER A 347 -11.87 -17.25 14.21
N VAL A 348 -10.57 -17.49 14.40
CA VAL A 348 -9.89 -17.35 15.69
C VAL A 348 -9.23 -15.98 15.89
N VAL A 349 -9.22 -15.16 14.85
CA VAL A 349 -8.70 -13.78 14.94
C VAL A 349 -9.81 -12.87 15.46
N PRO A 350 -9.56 -11.98 16.44
CA PRO A 350 -10.55 -11.01 16.90
C PRO A 350 -11.08 -10.12 15.76
N LYS A 351 -12.34 -9.73 15.85
CA LYS A 351 -12.92 -8.76 14.92
C LYS A 351 -12.10 -7.47 14.94
N HIS A 352 -11.92 -6.87 13.79
CA HIS A 352 -11.12 -5.66 13.56
C HIS A 352 -9.60 -5.82 13.71
N ASP A 353 -9.09 -7.04 13.98
CA ASP A 353 -7.66 -7.35 13.95
C ASP A 353 -7.22 -8.02 12.64
N LEU A 354 -8.18 -8.27 11.72
CA LEU A 354 -7.93 -8.79 10.38
C LEU A 354 -8.62 -7.88 9.34
N LEU A 355 -7.88 -7.45 8.35
CA LEU A 355 -8.36 -6.76 7.16
C LEU A 355 -8.22 -7.67 5.94
N VAL A 356 -9.33 -8.07 5.34
CA VAL A 356 -9.31 -8.93 4.16
C VAL A 356 -9.32 -8.07 2.90
N LEU A 357 -8.38 -8.33 1.97
CA LEU A 357 -8.35 -7.69 0.66
C LEU A 357 -9.11 -8.55 -0.34
N SER A 358 -10.37 -8.18 -0.63
CA SER A 358 -11.18 -8.86 -1.63
C SER A 358 -10.77 -8.42 -3.03
N LEU A 359 -9.83 -9.14 -3.63
CA LEU A 359 -9.17 -8.77 -4.88
C LEU A 359 -10.11 -8.61 -6.06
N ASN A 360 -11.16 -9.43 -6.12
CA ASN A 360 -12.12 -9.48 -7.23
C ASN A 360 -13.51 -8.89 -6.89
N GLY A 361 -13.61 -8.17 -5.79
CA GLY A 361 -14.87 -7.54 -5.35
C GLY A 361 -15.91 -8.47 -4.72
N ALA A 362 -15.56 -9.73 -4.42
CA ALA A 362 -16.43 -10.65 -3.70
C ALA A 362 -16.73 -10.15 -2.27
N LEU A 363 -17.91 -10.45 -1.75
CA LEU A 363 -18.33 -10.04 -0.41
C LEU A 363 -18.08 -11.09 0.68
N GLY A 364 -17.37 -12.18 0.38
CA GLY A 364 -16.95 -13.19 1.36
C GLY A 364 -18.06 -14.10 1.87
N GLY A 365 -19.02 -14.50 1.02
CA GLY A 365 -20.12 -15.37 1.38
C GLY A 365 -21.17 -14.71 2.30
N GLU A 366 -21.96 -15.50 3.00
CA GLU A 366 -23.05 -15.00 3.88
C GLU A 366 -22.51 -14.32 5.15
N ASP A 367 -21.36 -14.75 5.66
CA ASP A 367 -20.73 -14.23 6.88
C ASP A 367 -19.69 -13.14 6.61
N HIS A 368 -19.58 -12.68 5.37
CA HIS A 368 -18.68 -11.59 4.98
C HIS A 368 -17.26 -11.75 5.55
N PHE A 369 -16.55 -12.83 5.17
CA PHE A 369 -15.23 -13.17 5.69
C PHE A 369 -15.21 -13.33 7.22
N CYS A 370 -16.14 -14.10 7.79
CA CYS A 370 -16.29 -14.27 9.24
C CYS A 370 -16.59 -12.95 9.98
N ASN A 371 -17.24 -12.00 9.35
CA ASN A 371 -17.53 -10.65 9.84
C ASN A 371 -16.26 -9.82 10.15
N HIS A 372 -15.16 -10.06 9.47
CA HIS A 372 -14.01 -9.19 9.50
C HIS A 372 -14.18 -7.98 8.58
N ASP A 373 -13.42 -6.94 8.87
CA ASP A 373 -13.32 -5.78 7.98
C ASP A 373 -12.66 -6.18 6.66
N PHE A 374 -13.14 -5.64 5.54
CA PHE A 374 -12.58 -5.94 4.24
C PHE A 374 -12.61 -4.78 3.24
N VAL A 375 -11.71 -4.84 2.28
CA VAL A 375 -11.59 -3.92 1.17
C VAL A 375 -12.14 -4.57 -0.09
N VAL A 376 -13.02 -3.86 -0.80
CA VAL A 376 -13.56 -4.31 -2.10
C VAL A 376 -12.68 -3.79 -3.21
N GLY A 377 -12.15 -4.68 -4.04
CA GLY A 377 -11.18 -4.32 -5.04
C GLY A 377 -11.43 -4.86 -6.44
N ASN A 378 -10.52 -4.49 -7.33
CA ASN A 378 -10.49 -4.92 -8.71
C ASN A 378 -9.14 -5.56 -9.05
N LEU A 379 -9.19 -6.83 -9.44
CA LEU A 379 -8.10 -7.57 -10.06
C LEU A 379 -8.59 -7.99 -11.45
N HIS A 380 -8.15 -7.33 -12.49
CA HIS A 380 -8.68 -7.56 -13.83
C HIS A 380 -7.61 -7.90 -14.87
N ASN A 381 -6.35 -7.74 -14.57
CA ASN A 381 -5.25 -8.19 -15.43
C ASN A 381 -4.44 -9.27 -14.71
N PHE A 382 -4.37 -10.42 -15.29
CA PHE A 382 -3.74 -11.60 -14.74
C PHE A 382 -2.44 -11.91 -15.49
N GLY A 383 -1.35 -12.18 -14.78
CA GLY A 383 -0.09 -12.58 -15.36
C GLY A 383 0.50 -11.55 -16.32
N GLY A 384 0.31 -10.26 -16.07
CA GLY A 384 0.83 -9.18 -16.92
C GLY A 384 0.26 -9.16 -18.35
N ARG A 385 -0.90 -9.75 -18.59
CA ARG A 385 -1.54 -9.76 -19.91
C ARG A 385 -1.87 -8.35 -20.38
N VAL A 386 -1.36 -7.97 -21.54
CA VAL A 386 -1.64 -6.68 -22.15
C VAL A 386 -2.91 -6.79 -23.00
N ASN A 387 -4.05 -6.53 -22.40
CA ASN A 387 -5.38 -6.57 -23.03
C ASN A 387 -6.24 -5.43 -22.50
N LEU A 388 -7.28 -5.06 -23.28
CA LEU A 388 -8.35 -4.20 -22.77
C LEU A 388 -9.34 -5.05 -21.95
N HIS A 389 -9.01 -5.24 -20.70
CA HIS A 389 -9.89 -5.85 -19.71
C HIS A 389 -10.56 -4.80 -18.83
N GLY A 390 -11.56 -5.23 -18.12
CA GLY A 390 -12.25 -4.45 -17.11
C GLY A 390 -13.69 -4.15 -17.51
N ASP A 391 -14.55 -4.10 -16.49
CA ASP A 391 -15.98 -3.82 -16.61
C ASP A 391 -16.21 -2.35 -16.18
N LEU A 392 -16.12 -1.43 -17.15
CA LEU A 392 -16.38 -0.01 -16.90
C LEU A 392 -17.78 0.26 -16.35
N PRO A 393 -18.86 -0.39 -16.83
CA PRO A 393 -20.18 -0.29 -16.23
C PRO A 393 -20.20 -0.70 -14.74
N LEU A 394 -19.49 -1.76 -14.39
CA LEU A 394 -19.41 -2.19 -12.99
C LEU A 394 -18.67 -1.16 -12.13
N VAL A 395 -17.53 -0.64 -12.57
CA VAL A 395 -16.76 0.38 -11.85
C VAL A 395 -17.57 1.66 -11.71
N SER A 396 -18.17 2.17 -12.81
CA SER A 396 -18.97 3.40 -12.79
C SER A 396 -20.20 3.31 -11.89
N SER A 397 -20.63 2.09 -11.55
CA SER A 397 -21.77 1.84 -10.66
C SER A 397 -21.45 2.09 -9.19
N ASN A 398 -20.23 2.44 -8.83
CA ASN A 398 -19.69 2.61 -7.48
C ASN A 398 -19.78 1.34 -6.62
N GLN A 399 -18.92 0.36 -6.94
CA GLN A 399 -18.89 -0.95 -6.26
C GLN A 399 -18.70 -0.81 -4.74
N PHE A 400 -17.83 0.12 -4.29
CA PHE A 400 -17.59 0.32 -2.86
C PHE A 400 -18.87 0.78 -2.13
N MET A 401 -19.53 1.81 -2.62
CA MET A 401 -20.75 2.32 -1.98
C MET A 401 -21.87 1.30 -2.00
N LYS A 402 -22.02 0.53 -3.09
CA LYS A 402 -23.00 -0.57 -3.18
C LYS A 402 -22.67 -1.71 -2.21
N ALA A 403 -21.42 -2.05 -2.04
CA ALA A 403 -20.98 -3.06 -1.08
C ALA A 403 -21.23 -2.59 0.37
N LYS A 404 -20.91 -1.33 0.68
CA LYS A 404 -21.14 -0.73 2.00
C LYS A 404 -22.62 -0.67 2.39
N GLN A 405 -23.53 -0.55 1.42
CA GLN A 405 -24.98 -0.65 1.67
C GLN A 405 -25.42 -2.07 2.08
N LYS A 406 -24.67 -3.10 1.69
CA LYS A 406 -24.99 -4.49 2.00
C LYS A 406 -24.43 -4.94 3.35
N THR A 407 -23.26 -4.42 3.73
CA THR A 407 -22.59 -4.77 4.98
C THR A 407 -21.68 -3.62 5.48
N PRO A 408 -21.71 -3.33 6.80
CA PRO A 408 -20.84 -2.32 7.39
C PRO A 408 -19.34 -2.73 7.40
N ASN A 409 -19.04 -4.02 7.21
CA ASN A 409 -17.68 -4.56 7.22
C ASN A 409 -16.84 -4.10 6.02
N VAL A 410 -17.45 -3.52 4.99
CA VAL A 410 -16.71 -2.89 3.89
C VAL A 410 -16.13 -1.56 4.37
N VAL A 411 -14.82 -1.50 4.52
CA VAL A 411 -14.11 -0.35 5.08
C VAL A 411 -13.25 0.39 4.07
N GLY A 412 -13.16 -0.11 2.83
CA GLY A 412 -12.31 0.53 1.83
C GLY A 412 -12.46 -0.06 0.43
N SER A 413 -11.70 0.52 -0.48
CA SER A 413 -11.56 0.09 -1.87
C SER A 413 -10.10 -0.22 -2.22
N GLY A 414 -9.85 -0.98 -3.28
CA GLY A 414 -8.50 -1.32 -3.69
C GLY A 414 -8.35 -1.62 -5.18
N LEU A 415 -7.14 -1.42 -5.68
CA LEU A 415 -6.74 -1.79 -7.03
C LEU A 415 -5.56 -2.75 -6.95
N PHE A 416 -5.82 -4.01 -7.31
CA PHE A 416 -4.94 -5.15 -7.11
C PHE A 416 -4.45 -5.74 -8.43
N MET A 417 -4.12 -4.88 -9.40
CA MET A 417 -3.59 -5.31 -10.69
C MET A 417 -2.30 -6.13 -10.50
N GLU A 418 -2.13 -7.18 -11.29
CA GLU A 418 -0.86 -7.93 -11.30
C GLU A 418 0.25 -7.20 -12.07
N SER A 419 -0.12 -6.30 -12.99
CA SER A 419 0.82 -5.37 -13.63
C SER A 419 0.15 -4.04 -13.92
N ILE A 420 0.93 -2.97 -14.05
CA ILE A 420 0.44 -1.65 -14.47
C ILE A 420 0.76 -1.39 -15.95
N GLY A 421 0.29 -0.25 -16.46
CA GLY A 421 0.48 0.11 -17.86
C GLY A 421 -0.49 -0.59 -18.79
N GLN A 422 -1.70 -0.90 -18.32
CA GLN A 422 -2.77 -1.49 -19.11
C GLN A 422 -4.07 -0.72 -18.85
N ASN A 423 -4.93 -0.66 -19.88
CA ASN A 423 -6.27 -0.07 -19.82
C ASN A 423 -6.37 1.18 -18.91
N PRO A 424 -5.72 2.29 -19.25
CA PRO A 424 -5.68 3.48 -18.40
C PRO A 424 -7.08 4.02 -18.10
N VAL A 425 -8.01 3.93 -19.03
CA VAL A 425 -9.41 4.36 -18.85
C VAL A 425 -10.08 3.66 -17.67
N PHE A 426 -9.85 2.34 -17.54
CA PHE A 426 -10.40 1.59 -16.43
C PHE A 426 -9.85 2.08 -15.07
N TYR A 427 -8.53 2.25 -14.99
CA TYR A 427 -7.89 2.67 -13.75
C TYR A 427 -8.20 4.12 -13.40
N GLU A 428 -8.24 5.02 -14.37
CA GLU A 428 -8.62 6.41 -14.12
C GLU A 428 -10.04 6.53 -13.56
N LEU A 429 -10.99 5.76 -14.10
CA LEU A 429 -12.33 5.71 -13.55
C LEU A 429 -12.32 5.10 -12.15
N ALA A 430 -11.61 3.98 -11.95
CA ALA A 430 -11.55 3.31 -10.66
C ALA A 430 -10.90 4.15 -9.56
N PHE A 431 -9.84 4.89 -9.88
CA PHE A 431 -9.20 5.85 -8.97
C PHE A 431 -10.12 7.01 -8.58
N GLU A 432 -11.03 7.37 -9.47
CA GLU A 432 -11.93 8.48 -9.23
C GLU A 432 -13.17 8.09 -8.41
N MET A 433 -13.55 6.81 -8.41
CA MET A 433 -14.75 6.36 -7.68
C MET A 433 -14.78 6.68 -6.19
N PRO A 434 -13.67 6.68 -5.42
CA PRO A 434 -13.70 7.09 -4.02
C PRO A 434 -14.23 8.51 -3.76
N VAL A 435 -14.14 9.43 -4.71
CA VAL A 435 -14.63 10.83 -4.53
C VAL A 435 -16.10 11.01 -4.95
N HIS A 436 -16.77 9.93 -5.36
CA HIS A 436 -18.18 9.93 -5.70
C HIS A 436 -19.03 9.22 -4.65
N GLN A 437 -20.21 9.78 -4.33
CA GLN A 437 -21.17 9.15 -3.43
C GLN A 437 -22.09 8.15 -4.16
N ASP A 438 -22.34 8.41 -5.44
CA ASP A 438 -23.25 7.65 -6.30
C ASP A 438 -22.53 7.10 -7.52
N SER A 439 -23.27 6.39 -8.37
CA SER A 439 -22.77 5.97 -9.69
C SER A 439 -22.47 7.17 -10.58
N VAL A 440 -21.48 6.97 -11.45
CA VAL A 440 -21.09 7.95 -12.46
C VAL A 440 -21.75 7.57 -13.80
N LYS A 441 -22.26 8.55 -14.54
CA LYS A 441 -22.76 8.33 -15.89
C LYS A 441 -21.58 8.08 -16.83
N LEU A 442 -21.38 6.83 -17.16
CA LEU A 442 -20.17 6.36 -17.86
C LEU A 442 -19.90 7.11 -19.16
N GLU A 443 -20.92 7.33 -19.99
CA GLU A 443 -20.76 8.02 -21.29
C GLU A 443 -20.33 9.48 -21.10
N GLU A 444 -20.93 10.19 -20.14
CA GLU A 444 -20.55 11.57 -19.83
C GLU A 444 -19.12 11.64 -19.32
N TRP A 445 -18.73 10.69 -18.45
CA TRP A 445 -17.38 10.62 -17.94
C TRP A 445 -16.35 10.28 -19.03
N LEU A 446 -16.66 9.32 -19.91
CA LEU A 446 -15.79 8.96 -21.04
C LEU A 446 -15.56 10.12 -22.00
N ASN A 447 -16.62 10.90 -22.30
CA ASN A 447 -16.50 12.10 -23.13
C ASN A 447 -15.56 13.12 -22.48
N LYS A 448 -15.70 13.33 -21.15
CA LYS A 448 -14.81 14.26 -20.43
C LYS A 448 -13.37 13.75 -20.34
N TYR A 449 -13.17 12.45 -20.20
CA TYR A 449 -11.85 11.83 -20.20
C TYR A 449 -11.13 11.98 -21.56
N ALA A 450 -11.89 11.99 -22.65
CA ALA A 450 -11.36 12.09 -24.01
C ALA A 450 -11.01 13.54 -24.44
N GLU A 451 -11.53 14.56 -23.74
CA GLU A 451 -11.21 15.99 -23.95
C GLU A 451 -9.80 16.36 -23.50
#